data_63105ac031e4fec0f55b580e044a287c
#
_entry.id   63105ac031e4fec0f55b580e044a287c
#
_cell.length_a   1.000
_cell.length_b   1.000
_cell.length_c   1.000
_cell.angle_alpha   90.00
_cell.angle_beta   90.00
_cell.angle_gamma   90.00
#
_symmetry.space_group_name_H-M   'P 1'
#
loop_
_entity.id
_entity.type
_entity.pdbx_description
1 polymer ?
#
loop_
_entity_poly.entity_id
_entity_poly.type
_entity_poly.pdbx_seq_one_letter_code
_entity_poly.pdbx_strand_id
1 'polypeptide(L)'
;DLDLQVSSQEISPEQLMAELSQWCTSHNLKPQDYVKKGADQVHFKTPIAGNPKNGYVQTDFMFMDDLEVGQFFITSPVNSEYSAVDRHIMLNSIAKASGYKIITRKGLVDRATNQIVSRDPDEIARIMLNKRADRDALYSVETMLQALQGDPKRDEKLKDAKDYFAKNGIAFNESRGESDVNFLARLRDRIVNQGMRKLVEAEEPQVQGGQAKGIEHIEDLVFRRGTAGIKDALAVIEHLKDNTRKSVSVKFDGMPALVFGRQSDGTFVLTDTAGFTAVGYNGLFTSPGQIKDLMAKRDAEAAAKGNAANRVANLFPIYNKLWPMLEAATPEKFKGYIQGDLLYSSTPPEVAGAYVFKPNTVEYAIPSASPLGQQIGASDVGIAIHTQYAEPGAPKQALGRVKLNPVPGLLLIEPIRPTENVQPAGSETTAGSPKVKQLKALVAKHGEDINTLFNPVELRALQITDLPKLCVDYINSLVKDETITEFSAGQLLPGFMNWLNTKVTPKKYKNIVEYLQSPGSNGDGISAAFSAFVLLHDIKTDLLHQLDQQHPGQEGWVVAIPGGTVKFVNRFGFSRANQRRNQVRK
;
A
#
# COMPACT_ATOMS: atom_id res chain seq x y z
N ASP A 1 -19.75 -0.46 -23.60
CA ASP A 1 -18.38 -0.74 -24.01
C ASP A 1 -17.48 -0.79 -22.78
N LEU A 2 -16.41 -1.55 -22.84
CA LEU A 2 -15.41 -1.67 -21.81
C LEU A 2 -14.06 -1.26 -22.42
N ASP A 3 -13.49 -0.15 -21.94
CA ASP A 3 -12.20 0.35 -22.39
C ASP A 3 -11.09 -0.13 -21.45
N LEU A 4 -10.12 -0.86 -21.98
CA LEU A 4 -8.96 -1.39 -21.25
C LEU A 4 -7.67 -0.82 -21.80
N GLN A 5 -6.86 -0.23 -20.94
CA GLN A 5 -5.50 0.18 -21.30
C GLN A 5 -4.55 -1.01 -21.19
N VAL A 6 -3.71 -1.18 -22.20
CA VAL A 6 -2.74 -2.28 -22.30
C VAL A 6 -1.37 -1.69 -22.59
N SER A 7 -0.34 -2.19 -21.91
CA SER A 7 1.05 -1.78 -22.17
C SER A 7 1.52 -2.31 -23.51
N SER A 8 1.89 -1.42 -24.44
CA SER A 8 2.49 -1.80 -25.73
C SER A 8 3.89 -2.41 -25.58
N GLN A 9 4.49 -2.30 -24.38
CA GLN A 9 5.78 -2.94 -24.07
C GLN A 9 5.63 -4.40 -23.65
N GLU A 10 4.44 -4.80 -23.18
CA GLU A 10 4.17 -6.16 -22.72
C GLU A 10 3.53 -7.04 -23.78
N ILE A 11 2.65 -6.47 -24.60
CA ILE A 11 1.97 -7.18 -25.69
C ILE A 11 1.71 -6.25 -26.87
N SER A 12 2.00 -6.71 -28.09
CA SER A 12 1.67 -5.96 -29.31
C SER A 12 0.21 -6.17 -29.74
N PRO A 13 -0.38 -5.27 -30.56
CA PRO A 13 -1.71 -5.48 -31.13
C PRO A 13 -1.83 -6.81 -31.88
N GLU A 14 -0.78 -7.19 -32.61
CA GLU A 14 -0.73 -8.42 -33.39
C GLU A 14 -0.72 -9.66 -32.49
N GLN A 15 0.05 -9.64 -31.40
CA GLN A 15 0.08 -10.72 -30.41
C GLN A 15 -1.28 -10.88 -29.72
N LEU A 16 -1.88 -9.76 -29.26
CA LEU A 16 -3.20 -9.81 -28.63
C LEU A 16 -4.27 -10.34 -29.59
N MET A 17 -4.26 -9.89 -30.85
CA MET A 17 -5.18 -10.42 -31.86
C MET A 17 -5.01 -11.91 -32.09
N ALA A 18 -3.77 -12.40 -32.11
CA ALA A 18 -3.47 -13.83 -32.25
C ALA A 18 -4.04 -14.65 -31.08
N GLU A 19 -3.80 -14.19 -29.84
CA GLU A 19 -4.31 -14.83 -28.62
C GLU A 19 -5.85 -14.84 -28.57
N LEU A 20 -6.49 -13.70 -28.85
CA LEU A 20 -7.94 -13.62 -28.91
C LEU A 20 -8.53 -14.50 -30.02
N SER A 21 -7.86 -14.60 -31.17
CA SER A 21 -8.27 -15.47 -32.27
C SER A 21 -8.12 -16.96 -31.91
N GLN A 22 -7.06 -17.33 -31.22
CA GLN A 22 -6.88 -18.67 -30.70
C GLN A 22 -7.95 -19.02 -29.66
N TRP A 23 -8.25 -18.07 -28.76
CA TRP A 23 -9.34 -18.22 -27.80
C TRP A 23 -10.69 -18.43 -28.49
N CYS A 24 -11.03 -17.65 -29.53
CA CYS A 24 -12.24 -17.84 -30.32
C CYS A 24 -12.30 -19.25 -30.90
N THR A 25 -11.23 -19.69 -31.52
CA THR A 25 -11.14 -21.01 -32.17
C THR A 25 -11.36 -22.14 -31.16
N SER A 26 -10.74 -22.06 -29.98
CA SER A 26 -10.89 -23.05 -28.91
C SER A 26 -12.31 -23.12 -28.33
N HIS A 27 -13.11 -22.04 -28.53
CA HIS A 27 -14.51 -21.97 -28.12
C HIS A 27 -15.50 -22.16 -29.28
N ASN A 28 -15.05 -22.69 -30.43
CA ASN A 28 -15.83 -22.88 -31.64
C ASN A 28 -16.49 -21.59 -32.18
N LEU A 29 -15.80 -20.45 -32.00
CA LEU A 29 -16.21 -19.15 -32.53
C LEU A 29 -15.32 -18.79 -33.73
N LYS A 30 -15.88 -18.04 -34.70
CA LYS A 30 -15.11 -17.56 -35.85
C LYS A 30 -14.39 -16.26 -35.48
N PRO A 31 -13.06 -16.20 -35.43
CA PRO A 31 -12.31 -15.02 -34.99
C PRO A 31 -12.71 -13.72 -35.69
N GLN A 32 -12.98 -13.75 -36.99
CA GLN A 32 -13.34 -12.57 -37.77
C GLN A 32 -14.66 -11.91 -37.33
N ASP A 33 -15.53 -12.62 -36.61
CA ASP A 33 -16.80 -12.10 -36.11
C ASP A 33 -16.64 -11.42 -34.74
N TYR A 34 -15.50 -11.67 -34.07
CA TYR A 34 -15.24 -11.27 -32.68
C TYR A 34 -14.07 -10.32 -32.51
N VAL A 35 -13.02 -10.44 -33.32
CA VAL A 35 -11.79 -9.65 -33.20
C VAL A 35 -11.65 -8.73 -34.39
N LYS A 36 -11.43 -7.42 -34.12
CA LYS A 36 -11.16 -6.42 -35.15
C LYS A 36 -9.99 -5.54 -34.74
N LYS A 37 -9.11 -5.23 -35.70
CA LYS A 37 -8.05 -4.25 -35.53
C LYS A 37 -8.59 -2.85 -35.85
N GLY A 38 -8.50 -1.92 -34.91
CA GLY A 38 -8.62 -0.49 -35.13
C GLY A 38 -7.27 0.13 -35.49
N ALA A 39 -7.22 1.47 -35.59
CA ALA A 39 -5.98 2.19 -35.86
C ALA A 39 -4.95 2.00 -34.74
N ASP A 40 -5.35 2.18 -33.50
CA ASP A 40 -4.51 2.18 -32.30
C ASP A 40 -5.11 1.28 -31.18
N GLN A 41 -6.00 0.37 -31.53
CA GLN A 41 -6.70 -0.48 -30.57
C GLN A 41 -7.15 -1.80 -31.22
N VAL A 42 -7.43 -2.77 -30.38
CA VAL A 42 -8.03 -4.03 -30.76
C VAL A 42 -9.41 -4.12 -30.13
N HIS A 43 -10.42 -4.36 -30.93
CA HIS A 43 -11.80 -4.53 -30.49
C HIS A 43 -12.12 -6.01 -30.37
N PHE A 44 -12.75 -6.40 -29.30
CA PHE A 44 -13.18 -7.75 -29.04
C PHE A 44 -14.64 -7.79 -28.58
N LYS A 45 -15.45 -8.65 -29.20
CA LYS A 45 -16.78 -8.97 -28.68
C LYS A 45 -16.66 -9.98 -27.55
N THR A 46 -16.59 -9.49 -26.33
CA THR A 46 -16.42 -10.32 -25.13
C THR A 46 -17.76 -10.97 -24.76
N PRO A 47 -17.88 -12.31 -24.82
CA PRO A 47 -19.10 -12.99 -24.42
C PRO A 47 -19.35 -12.80 -22.91
N ILE A 48 -20.58 -12.44 -22.52
CA ILE A 48 -20.94 -12.26 -21.11
C ILE A 48 -20.86 -13.60 -20.38
N ALA A 49 -20.09 -13.63 -19.30
CA ALA A 49 -19.73 -14.84 -18.53
C ALA A 49 -19.14 -15.97 -19.41
N GLY A 50 -18.39 -15.61 -20.44
CA GLY A 50 -17.76 -16.57 -21.37
C GLY A 50 -18.72 -17.32 -22.29
N ASN A 51 -20.03 -17.01 -22.27
CA ASN A 51 -21.04 -17.70 -23.06
C ASN A 51 -21.71 -16.77 -24.08
N PRO A 52 -21.52 -16.99 -25.39
CA PRO A 52 -22.12 -16.17 -26.45
C PRO A 52 -23.65 -16.07 -26.42
N LYS A 53 -24.36 -17.03 -25.82
CA LYS A 53 -25.79 -17.01 -25.68
C LYS A 53 -26.30 -15.95 -24.71
N ASN A 54 -25.42 -15.47 -23.82
CA ASN A 54 -25.75 -14.42 -22.85
C ASN A 54 -25.63 -13.00 -23.44
N GLY A 55 -25.18 -12.89 -24.71
CA GLY A 55 -24.86 -11.61 -25.35
C GLY A 55 -23.40 -11.25 -25.25
N TYR A 56 -23.07 -10.01 -25.62
CA TYR A 56 -21.69 -9.53 -25.73
C TYR A 56 -21.53 -8.13 -25.17
N VAL A 57 -20.32 -7.85 -24.67
CA VAL A 57 -19.83 -6.50 -24.37
C VAL A 57 -18.71 -6.20 -25.37
N GLN A 58 -18.71 -5.03 -26.00
CA GLN A 58 -17.56 -4.57 -26.75
C GLN A 58 -16.46 -4.22 -25.77
N THR A 59 -15.29 -4.83 -25.95
CA THR A 59 -14.08 -4.51 -25.19
C THR A 59 -13.06 -3.91 -26.15
N ASP A 60 -12.62 -2.72 -25.83
CA ASP A 60 -11.64 -1.95 -26.61
C ASP A 60 -10.30 -1.96 -25.86
N PHE A 61 -9.32 -2.64 -26.42
CA PHE A 61 -7.96 -2.68 -25.89
C PHE A 61 -7.15 -1.53 -26.50
N MET A 62 -6.87 -0.54 -25.70
CA MET A 62 -6.11 0.66 -26.07
C MET A 62 -4.63 0.47 -25.69
N PHE A 63 -3.75 0.45 -26.67
CA PHE A 63 -2.31 0.26 -26.46
C PHE A 63 -1.64 1.56 -26.06
N MET A 64 -1.03 1.56 -24.88
CA MET A 64 -0.34 2.70 -24.28
C MET A 64 1.17 2.45 -24.24
N ASP A 65 1.97 3.43 -24.66
CA ASP A 65 3.43 3.39 -24.50
C ASP A 65 3.83 3.53 -23.03
N ASP A 66 2.97 4.22 -22.26
CA ASP A 66 3.07 4.44 -20.82
C ASP A 66 1.66 4.46 -20.23
N LEU A 67 1.38 3.50 -19.36
CA LEU A 67 0.05 3.34 -18.75
C LEU A 67 -0.30 4.49 -17.79
N GLU A 68 0.67 5.04 -17.06
CA GLU A 68 0.45 6.16 -16.14
C GLU A 68 0.06 7.43 -16.90
N VAL A 69 0.79 7.71 -17.97
CA VAL A 69 0.50 8.83 -18.87
C VAL A 69 -0.87 8.65 -19.54
N GLY A 70 -1.15 7.44 -20.03
CA GLY A 70 -2.43 7.11 -20.62
C GLY A 70 -3.58 7.34 -19.64
N GLN A 71 -3.47 6.82 -18.43
CA GLN A 71 -4.46 6.98 -17.37
C GLN A 71 -4.68 8.45 -17.01
N PHE A 72 -3.60 9.23 -16.88
CA PHE A 72 -3.69 10.66 -16.57
C PHE A 72 -4.53 11.40 -17.60
N PHE A 73 -4.38 11.11 -18.89
CA PHE A 73 -5.05 11.87 -19.95
C PHE A 73 -6.48 11.39 -20.29
N ILE A 74 -6.90 10.19 -19.91
CA ILE A 74 -8.26 9.69 -20.17
C ILE A 74 -9.22 9.81 -18.98
N THR A 75 -8.73 10.09 -17.78
CA THR A 75 -9.59 10.21 -16.59
C THR A 75 -10.05 11.65 -16.39
N SER A 76 -11.20 11.80 -15.73
CA SER A 76 -11.65 13.06 -15.15
C SER A 76 -11.96 12.85 -13.68
N PRO A 77 -11.75 13.87 -12.82
CA PRO A 77 -12.11 13.76 -11.41
C PRO A 77 -13.58 13.46 -11.22
N VAL A 78 -13.90 12.60 -10.27
CA VAL A 78 -15.29 12.19 -9.96
C VAL A 78 -16.19 13.40 -9.62
N ASN A 79 -15.60 14.47 -9.10
CA ASN A 79 -16.29 15.70 -8.69
C ASN A 79 -16.23 16.82 -9.76
N SER A 80 -15.67 16.58 -10.93
CA SER A 80 -15.74 17.53 -12.04
C SER A 80 -17.14 17.51 -12.67
N GLU A 81 -17.66 18.68 -13.03
CA GLU A 81 -18.92 18.77 -13.80
C GLU A 81 -18.73 18.35 -15.26
N TYR A 82 -17.47 18.16 -15.66
CA TYR A 82 -17.07 17.81 -17.03
C TYR A 82 -16.58 16.38 -17.12
N SER A 83 -17.01 15.70 -18.17
CA SER A 83 -16.58 14.33 -18.44
C SER A 83 -15.09 14.23 -18.82
N ALA A 84 -14.56 13.02 -18.87
CA ALA A 84 -13.19 12.77 -19.36
C ALA A 84 -13.00 13.26 -20.81
N VAL A 85 -14.05 13.13 -21.66
CA VAL A 85 -14.05 13.62 -23.03
C VAL A 85 -13.94 15.15 -23.05
N ASP A 86 -14.75 15.82 -22.23
CA ASP A 86 -14.74 17.29 -22.12
C ASP A 86 -13.38 17.81 -21.68
N ARG A 87 -12.77 17.17 -20.68
CA ARG A 87 -11.42 17.47 -20.24
C ARG A 87 -10.40 17.27 -21.36
N HIS A 88 -10.50 16.19 -22.13
CA HIS A 88 -9.60 15.93 -23.24
C HIS A 88 -9.74 16.97 -24.37
N ILE A 89 -10.95 17.41 -24.66
CA ILE A 89 -11.24 18.51 -25.60
C ILE A 89 -10.57 19.81 -25.13
N MET A 90 -10.73 20.13 -23.83
CA MET A 90 -10.09 21.32 -23.24
C MET A 90 -8.56 21.26 -23.33
N LEU A 91 -7.94 20.13 -23.00
CA LEU A 91 -6.51 19.89 -23.12
C LEU A 91 -6.03 20.11 -24.57
N ASN A 92 -6.74 19.57 -25.55
CA ASN A 92 -6.38 19.73 -26.94
C ASN A 92 -6.63 21.15 -27.50
N SER A 93 -7.61 21.87 -26.99
CA SER A 93 -7.84 23.28 -27.31
C SER A 93 -6.64 24.12 -26.87
N ILE A 94 -6.19 23.94 -25.63
CA ILE A 94 -5.02 24.65 -25.08
C ILE A 94 -3.74 24.26 -25.82
N ALA A 95 -3.51 22.97 -26.04
CA ALA A 95 -2.33 22.48 -26.77
C ALA A 95 -2.26 23.06 -28.19
N LYS A 96 -3.39 23.11 -28.89
CA LYS A 96 -3.47 23.63 -30.27
C LYS A 96 -3.04 25.08 -30.38
N ALA A 97 -3.46 25.93 -29.46
CA ALA A 97 -3.07 27.34 -29.44
C ALA A 97 -1.55 27.55 -29.24
N SER A 98 -0.87 26.51 -28.73
CA SER A 98 0.59 26.49 -28.54
C SER A 98 1.34 25.69 -29.62
N GLY A 99 0.66 25.21 -30.66
CA GLY A 99 1.27 24.45 -31.76
C GLY A 99 1.37 22.93 -31.47
N TYR A 100 0.75 22.44 -30.40
CA TYR A 100 0.83 21.05 -29.96
C TYR A 100 -0.52 20.33 -30.04
N LYS A 101 -0.51 19.03 -29.76
CA LYS A 101 -1.69 18.18 -29.54
C LYS A 101 -1.40 17.17 -28.43
N ILE A 102 -2.42 16.83 -27.67
CA ILE A 102 -2.36 15.72 -26.72
C ILE A 102 -2.81 14.44 -27.41
N ILE A 103 -1.96 13.44 -27.39
CA ILE A 103 -2.29 12.07 -27.80
C ILE A 103 -2.18 11.21 -26.55
N THR A 104 -3.28 10.62 -26.11
CA THR A 104 -3.39 9.87 -24.84
C THR A 104 -2.24 8.90 -24.59
N ARG A 105 -1.82 8.16 -25.61
CA ARG A 105 -0.73 7.18 -25.50
C ARG A 105 0.69 7.78 -25.59
N LYS A 106 0.84 9.03 -26.10
CA LYS A 106 2.14 9.65 -26.41
C LYS A 106 2.45 10.89 -25.58
N GLY A 107 1.46 11.45 -24.88
CA GLY A 107 1.58 12.74 -24.21
C GLY A 107 1.48 13.94 -25.17
N LEU A 108 2.30 14.95 -24.96
CA LEU A 108 2.36 16.17 -25.78
C LEU A 108 3.18 15.94 -27.06
N VAL A 109 2.57 16.23 -28.19
CA VAL A 109 3.15 16.01 -29.52
C VAL A 109 3.11 17.31 -30.31
N ASP A 110 4.21 17.64 -30.95
CA ASP A 110 4.32 18.78 -31.88
C ASP A 110 3.45 18.51 -33.12
N ARG A 111 2.61 19.49 -33.51
CA ARG A 111 1.67 19.32 -34.63
C ARG A 111 2.34 19.30 -36.00
N ALA A 112 3.43 20.00 -36.15
CA ALA A 112 4.12 20.11 -37.44
C ALA A 112 5.01 18.88 -37.71
N THR A 113 5.75 18.44 -36.69
CA THR A 113 6.75 17.37 -36.84
C THR A 113 6.22 15.98 -36.41
N ASN A 114 5.11 15.94 -35.70
CA ASN A 114 4.58 14.72 -35.04
C ASN A 114 5.55 14.08 -34.03
N GLN A 115 6.57 14.82 -33.59
CA GLN A 115 7.51 14.34 -32.57
C GLN A 115 6.92 14.48 -31.17
N ILE A 116 7.24 13.55 -30.28
CA ILE A 116 6.86 13.64 -28.88
C ILE A 116 7.72 14.70 -28.22
N VAL A 117 7.07 15.69 -27.61
CA VAL A 117 7.69 16.81 -26.91
C VAL A 117 7.92 16.44 -25.44
N SER A 118 6.89 15.89 -24.78
CA SER A 118 6.99 15.41 -23.41
C SER A 118 5.90 14.37 -23.11
N ARG A 119 6.23 13.44 -22.20
CA ARG A 119 5.28 12.53 -21.58
C ARG A 119 5.00 12.88 -20.12
N ASP A 120 5.82 13.73 -19.52
CA ASP A 120 5.65 14.17 -18.13
C ASP A 120 4.53 15.21 -18.03
N PRO A 121 3.41 14.91 -17.31
CA PRO A 121 2.30 15.85 -17.14
C PRO A 121 2.70 17.20 -16.51
N ASP A 122 3.72 17.22 -15.64
CA ASP A 122 4.22 18.47 -15.04
C ASP A 122 4.95 19.34 -16.05
N GLU A 123 5.74 18.74 -16.93
CA GLU A 123 6.40 19.44 -18.03
C GLU A 123 5.38 19.91 -19.07
N ILE A 124 4.41 19.07 -19.40
CA ILE A 124 3.31 19.40 -20.31
C ILE A 124 2.53 20.61 -19.80
N ALA A 125 2.22 20.66 -18.51
CA ALA A 125 1.55 21.80 -17.90
C ALA A 125 2.36 23.09 -18.04
N ARG A 126 3.67 23.04 -17.81
CA ARG A 126 4.58 24.18 -17.98
C ARG A 126 4.63 24.69 -19.41
N ILE A 127 4.61 23.78 -20.38
CA ILE A 127 4.63 24.13 -21.81
C ILE A 127 3.28 24.73 -22.24
N MET A 128 2.17 24.13 -21.84
CA MET A 128 0.83 24.48 -22.29
C MET A 128 0.24 25.71 -21.61
N LEU A 129 0.51 25.87 -20.32
CA LEU A 129 -0.09 26.89 -19.47
C LEU A 129 0.91 28.00 -19.12
N ASN A 130 1.81 27.75 -18.19
CA ASN A 130 2.84 28.71 -17.76
C ASN A 130 3.95 28.01 -16.97
N LYS A 131 5.09 28.65 -16.79
CA LYS A 131 6.30 28.09 -16.15
C LYS A 131 6.12 27.60 -14.71
N ARG A 132 5.04 27.99 -14.02
CA ARG A 132 4.74 27.61 -12.63
C ARG A 132 3.68 26.51 -12.54
N ALA A 133 3.07 26.15 -13.67
CA ALA A 133 2.06 25.12 -13.72
C ALA A 133 2.67 23.72 -13.51
N ASP A 134 1.90 22.87 -12.91
CA ASP A 134 2.17 21.46 -12.70
C ASP A 134 0.98 20.62 -13.22
N ARG A 135 1.07 19.29 -13.09
CA ARG A 135 -0.01 18.36 -13.51
C ARG A 135 -1.38 18.67 -12.92
N ASP A 136 -1.40 19.27 -11.71
CA ASP A 136 -2.65 19.63 -11.05
C ASP A 136 -3.42 20.71 -11.83
N ALA A 137 -2.72 21.60 -12.52
CA ALA A 137 -3.35 22.57 -13.39
C ALA A 137 -4.03 21.95 -14.62
N LEU A 138 -3.65 20.73 -15.00
CA LEU A 138 -4.28 19.95 -16.07
C LEU A 138 -5.33 18.95 -15.58
N TYR A 139 -5.60 18.90 -14.27
CA TYR A 139 -6.37 17.83 -13.63
C TYR A 139 -7.84 17.82 -14.04
N SER A 140 -8.46 18.99 -14.19
CA SER A 140 -9.86 19.14 -14.62
C SER A 140 -10.04 20.36 -15.53
N VAL A 141 -11.22 20.52 -16.14
CA VAL A 141 -11.57 21.72 -16.92
C VAL A 141 -11.49 22.95 -16.01
N GLU A 142 -11.98 22.85 -14.79
CA GLU A 142 -12.02 23.94 -13.82
C GLU A 142 -10.61 24.40 -13.41
N THR A 143 -9.68 23.46 -13.18
CA THR A 143 -8.27 23.80 -12.85
C THR A 143 -7.54 24.44 -14.03
N MET A 144 -7.82 23.99 -15.25
CA MET A 144 -7.28 24.62 -16.48
C MET A 144 -7.82 26.04 -16.66
N LEU A 145 -9.11 26.28 -16.42
CA LEU A 145 -9.71 27.61 -16.46
C LEU A 145 -9.07 28.56 -15.44
N GLN A 146 -8.81 28.07 -14.24
CA GLN A 146 -8.13 28.82 -13.19
C GLN A 146 -6.69 29.14 -13.56
N ALA A 147 -5.94 28.17 -14.09
CA ALA A 147 -4.54 28.35 -14.51
C ALA A 147 -4.40 29.32 -15.71
N LEU A 148 -5.47 29.50 -16.47
CA LEU A 148 -5.53 30.45 -17.61
C LEU A 148 -6.03 31.85 -17.19
N GLN A 149 -6.32 32.11 -15.93
CA GLN A 149 -6.67 33.45 -15.46
C GLN A 149 -5.48 34.40 -15.68
N GLY A 150 -5.72 35.49 -16.39
CA GLY A 150 -4.66 36.44 -16.73
C GLY A 150 -3.72 36.04 -17.88
N ASP A 151 -3.93 34.89 -18.52
CA ASP A 151 -3.16 34.48 -19.69
C ASP A 151 -3.58 35.36 -20.90
N PRO A 152 -2.63 36.07 -21.57
CA PRO A 152 -2.94 36.93 -22.70
C PRO A 152 -3.49 36.15 -23.91
N LYS A 153 -3.25 34.87 -24.02
CA LYS A 153 -3.78 33.97 -25.07
C LYS A 153 -4.99 33.15 -24.63
N ARG A 154 -5.62 33.51 -23.51
CA ARG A 154 -6.72 32.73 -22.91
C ARG A 154 -7.83 32.43 -23.91
N ASP A 155 -8.30 33.43 -24.64
CA ASP A 155 -9.39 33.28 -25.61
C ASP A 155 -9.01 32.34 -26.76
N GLU A 156 -7.78 32.44 -27.26
CA GLU A 156 -7.23 31.54 -28.29
C GLU A 156 -7.17 30.08 -27.76
N LYS A 157 -6.70 29.89 -26.52
CA LYS A 157 -6.58 28.59 -25.88
C LYS A 157 -7.94 27.95 -25.60
N LEU A 158 -8.97 28.74 -25.34
CA LEU A 158 -10.31 28.24 -25.03
C LEU A 158 -11.22 28.08 -26.25
N LYS A 159 -10.82 28.58 -27.41
CA LYS A 159 -11.70 28.71 -28.60
C LYS A 159 -12.37 27.37 -28.99
N ASP A 160 -11.56 26.36 -29.27
CA ASP A 160 -12.11 25.08 -29.76
C ASP A 160 -12.96 24.36 -28.66
N ALA A 161 -12.60 24.55 -27.38
CA ALA A 161 -13.40 24.03 -26.28
C ALA A 161 -14.75 24.73 -26.16
N LYS A 162 -14.78 26.07 -26.28
CA LYS A 162 -16.01 26.87 -26.29
C LYS A 162 -16.94 26.42 -27.42
N ASP A 163 -16.40 26.26 -28.62
CA ASP A 163 -17.17 25.83 -29.79
C ASP A 163 -17.75 24.42 -29.59
N TYR A 164 -16.97 23.51 -29.03
CA TYR A 164 -17.40 22.15 -28.71
C TYR A 164 -18.51 22.13 -27.66
N PHE A 165 -18.33 22.84 -26.54
CA PHE A 165 -19.31 22.86 -25.45
C PHE A 165 -20.64 23.50 -25.91
N ALA A 166 -20.56 24.61 -26.63
CA ALA A 166 -21.74 25.26 -27.19
C ALA A 166 -22.52 24.33 -28.15
N LYS A 167 -21.79 23.64 -29.04
CA LYS A 167 -22.39 22.70 -29.99
C LYS A 167 -23.10 21.51 -29.32
N ASN A 168 -22.57 21.06 -28.16
CA ASN A 168 -23.09 19.90 -27.45
C ASN A 168 -24.03 20.28 -26.29
N GLY A 169 -24.42 21.56 -26.15
CA GLY A 169 -25.33 22.02 -25.11
C GLY A 169 -24.75 21.90 -23.68
N ILE A 170 -23.41 21.84 -23.55
CA ILE A 170 -22.72 21.74 -22.27
C ILE A 170 -22.52 23.16 -21.73
N ALA A 171 -23.02 23.41 -20.52
CA ALA A 171 -22.84 24.69 -19.84
C ALA A 171 -21.35 24.94 -19.55
N PHE A 172 -20.76 25.95 -20.19
CA PHE A 172 -19.37 26.32 -20.03
C PHE A 172 -19.27 27.66 -19.33
N ASN A 173 -18.93 27.66 -18.04
CA ASN A 173 -18.80 28.87 -17.23
C ASN A 173 -17.33 29.21 -17.03
N GLU A 174 -16.83 30.14 -17.82
CA GLU A 174 -15.42 30.60 -17.82
C GLU A 174 -15.00 31.33 -16.55
N SER A 175 -15.95 31.87 -15.79
CA SER A 175 -15.67 32.59 -14.55
C SER A 175 -15.67 31.66 -13.34
N ARG A 176 -16.08 30.42 -13.51
CA ARG A 176 -16.16 29.45 -12.44
C ARG A 176 -14.78 28.86 -12.19
N GLY A 177 -14.13 29.33 -11.16
CA GLY A 177 -12.98 28.65 -10.59
C GLY A 177 -13.36 27.30 -10.01
N GLU A 178 -12.36 26.51 -9.68
CA GLU A 178 -12.54 25.25 -8.96
C GLU A 178 -13.44 25.48 -7.73
N SER A 179 -14.48 24.65 -7.55
CA SER A 179 -15.31 24.72 -6.33
C SER A 179 -14.44 24.41 -5.09
N ASP A 180 -14.81 24.98 -3.93
CA ASP A 180 -14.09 24.72 -2.67
C ASP A 180 -13.95 23.22 -2.38
N VAL A 181 -14.96 22.41 -2.76
CA VAL A 181 -14.93 20.95 -2.63
C VAL A 181 -13.89 20.32 -3.56
N ASN A 182 -13.78 20.78 -4.81
CA ASN A 182 -12.78 20.29 -5.77
C ASN A 182 -11.38 20.79 -5.42
N PHE A 183 -11.25 22.04 -4.95
CA PHE A 183 -10.01 22.59 -4.40
C PHE A 183 -9.54 21.76 -3.20
N LEU A 184 -10.42 21.46 -2.25
CA LEU A 184 -10.10 20.64 -1.08
C LEU A 184 -9.78 19.19 -1.46
N ALA A 185 -10.48 18.60 -2.43
CA ALA A 185 -10.19 17.27 -2.94
C ALA A 185 -8.80 17.22 -3.62
N ARG A 186 -8.49 18.21 -4.46
CA ARG A 186 -7.18 18.36 -5.11
C ARG A 186 -6.08 18.69 -4.11
N LEU A 187 -6.36 19.58 -3.16
CA LEU A 187 -5.42 19.89 -2.09
C LEU A 187 -5.17 18.65 -1.21
N ARG A 188 -6.22 17.87 -0.94
CA ARG A 188 -6.11 16.56 -0.29
C ARG A 188 -5.23 15.61 -1.09
N ASP A 189 -5.48 15.45 -2.40
CA ASP A 189 -4.70 14.56 -3.27
C ASP A 189 -3.26 15.09 -3.44
N ARG A 190 -3.05 16.40 -3.43
CA ARG A 190 -1.73 17.01 -3.41
C ARG A 190 -1.04 16.84 -2.06
N ILE A 191 -1.73 17.06 -0.95
CA ILE A 191 -1.20 16.83 0.41
C ILE A 191 -0.94 15.34 0.62
N VAL A 192 -1.85 14.48 0.20
CA VAL A 192 -1.71 13.03 0.27
C VAL A 192 -0.62 12.53 -0.70
N ASN A 193 -0.58 13.02 -1.94
CA ASN A 193 0.42 12.57 -2.93
C ASN A 193 1.77 13.28 -2.81
N GLN A 194 1.83 14.57 -2.47
CA GLN A 194 3.10 15.28 -2.23
C GLN A 194 3.58 15.18 -0.79
N GLY A 195 2.71 15.23 0.19
CA GLY A 195 3.05 14.98 1.59
C GLY A 195 3.47 13.53 1.79
N MET A 196 2.80 12.59 1.13
CA MET A 196 3.16 11.18 1.16
C MET A 196 4.38 10.86 0.28
N ARG A 197 4.58 11.47 -0.88
CA ARG A 197 5.86 11.37 -1.61
C ARG A 197 7.02 11.85 -0.76
N LYS A 198 6.89 12.99 -0.08
CA LYS A 198 7.96 13.53 0.78
C LYS A 198 8.13 12.79 2.11
N LEU A 199 7.07 12.20 2.67
CA LEU A 199 7.13 11.38 3.89
C LEU A 199 7.75 10.00 3.68
N VAL A 200 7.78 9.53 2.45
CA VAL A 200 8.24 8.19 2.10
C VAL A 200 9.57 8.22 1.36
N GLU A 201 9.99 9.35 0.79
CA GLU A 201 11.38 9.62 0.40
C GLU A 201 12.32 9.76 1.62
N ALA A 202 11.77 9.90 2.83
CA ALA A 202 12.54 9.56 4.02
C ALA A 202 12.69 8.04 4.05
N GLU A 203 13.81 7.54 3.53
CA GLU A 203 14.29 6.20 3.83
C GLU A 203 14.02 5.91 5.31
N GLU A 204 13.42 4.74 5.61
CA GLU A 204 13.66 4.17 6.94
C GLU A 204 15.16 4.26 7.17
N PRO A 205 15.62 4.95 8.23
CA PRO A 205 17.04 5.01 8.49
C PRO A 205 17.51 3.57 8.54
N GLN A 206 18.49 3.24 7.71
CA GLN A 206 19.22 1.98 7.87
C GLN A 206 19.85 2.04 9.25
N VAL A 207 19.14 1.49 10.23
CA VAL A 207 19.62 1.36 11.59
C VAL A 207 20.70 0.29 11.54
N GLN A 208 21.95 0.72 11.41
CA GLN A 208 23.07 -0.10 11.84
C GLN A 208 22.94 -0.27 13.36
N GLY A 209 22.57 -1.47 13.77
CA GLY A 209 22.62 -1.91 15.15
C GLY A 209 21.42 -1.50 16.03
N GLY A 210 20.42 -2.37 16.10
CA GLY A 210 19.30 -2.29 17.03
C GLY A 210 17.97 -2.47 16.30
N GLN A 211 17.59 -3.73 16.07
CA GLN A 211 16.36 -4.10 15.37
C GLN A 211 15.15 -3.66 16.19
N ALA A 212 14.50 -2.58 15.79
CA ALA A 212 13.06 -2.48 15.98
C ALA A 212 12.44 -3.60 15.11
N LYS A 213 12.17 -4.76 15.71
CA LYS A 213 11.53 -5.88 15.01
C LYS A 213 10.15 -5.40 14.57
N GLY A 214 9.99 -5.12 13.28
CA GLY A 214 8.67 -4.92 12.67
C GLY A 214 7.78 -6.12 12.99
N ILE A 215 6.46 -5.93 12.95
CA ILE A 215 5.50 -7.03 13.11
C ILE A 215 5.70 -7.97 11.93
N GLU A 216 6.14 -9.21 12.19
CA GLU A 216 6.45 -10.20 11.16
C GLU A 216 5.22 -11.01 10.74
N HIS A 217 5.24 -11.55 9.53
CA HIS A 217 4.29 -12.59 9.13
C HIS A 217 4.62 -13.90 9.85
N ILE A 218 3.60 -14.60 10.32
CA ILE A 218 3.79 -15.87 11.06
C ILE A 218 4.52 -16.91 10.22
N GLU A 219 4.29 -16.96 8.92
CA GLU A 219 4.92 -17.89 8.00
C GLU A 219 6.40 -17.58 7.75
N ASP A 220 6.85 -16.32 7.93
CA ASP A 220 8.27 -15.94 7.74
C ASP A 220 9.16 -16.40 8.92
N LEU A 221 8.56 -16.79 10.04
CA LEU A 221 9.29 -17.23 11.23
C LEU A 221 10.18 -18.45 10.95
N VAL A 222 9.80 -19.30 10.00
CA VAL A 222 10.63 -20.45 9.60
C VAL A 222 11.99 -20.00 9.06
N PHE A 223 12.03 -18.97 8.22
CA PHE A 223 13.29 -18.45 7.66
C PHE A 223 14.10 -17.69 8.69
N ARG A 224 13.43 -17.02 9.62
CA ARG A 224 14.08 -16.19 10.65
C ARG A 224 14.69 -16.98 11.79
N ARG A 225 14.04 -18.08 12.21
CA ARG A 225 14.38 -18.80 13.44
C ARG A 225 14.37 -20.33 13.27
N GLY A 226 14.32 -20.85 12.03
CA GLY A 226 14.29 -22.27 11.77
C GLY A 226 13.12 -22.98 12.47
N THR A 227 13.38 -24.14 13.07
CA THR A 227 12.35 -24.92 13.80
C THR A 227 11.83 -24.21 15.05
N ALA A 228 12.62 -23.36 15.69
CA ALA A 228 12.13 -22.53 16.79
C ALA A 228 11.02 -21.57 16.31
N GLY A 229 11.18 -20.95 15.13
CA GLY A 229 10.15 -20.13 14.51
C GLY A 229 8.88 -20.91 14.17
N ILE A 230 9.00 -22.15 13.70
CA ILE A 230 7.84 -23.01 13.45
C ILE A 230 7.12 -23.37 14.77
N LYS A 231 7.87 -23.69 15.83
CA LYS A 231 7.30 -23.96 17.17
C LYS A 231 6.55 -22.76 17.71
N ASP A 232 7.10 -21.56 17.56
CA ASP A 232 6.44 -20.32 17.97
C ASP A 232 5.16 -20.08 17.15
N ALA A 233 5.19 -20.32 15.84
CA ALA A 233 4.00 -20.24 14.99
C ALA A 233 2.92 -21.23 15.43
N LEU A 234 3.29 -22.47 15.74
CA LEU A 234 2.35 -23.47 16.27
C LEU A 234 1.79 -23.06 17.63
N ALA A 235 2.60 -22.47 18.51
CA ALA A 235 2.14 -21.96 19.80
C ALA A 235 1.13 -20.81 19.62
N VAL A 236 1.36 -19.90 18.65
CA VAL A 236 0.39 -18.86 18.28
C VAL A 236 -0.94 -19.49 17.83
N ILE A 237 -0.88 -20.46 16.92
CA ILE A 237 -2.06 -21.13 16.37
C ILE A 237 -2.85 -21.84 17.50
N GLU A 238 -2.15 -22.49 18.41
CA GLU A 238 -2.79 -23.15 19.57
C GLU A 238 -3.40 -22.12 20.53
N HIS A 239 -2.70 -21.03 20.80
CA HIS A 239 -3.19 -19.93 21.65
C HIS A 239 -4.49 -19.31 21.12
N LEU A 240 -4.65 -19.21 19.80
CA LEU A 240 -5.84 -18.63 19.20
C LEU A 240 -7.12 -19.42 19.48
N LYS A 241 -7.07 -20.73 19.64
CA LYS A 241 -8.27 -21.56 19.91
C LYS A 241 -9.09 -21.06 21.10
N ASP A 242 -8.41 -20.58 22.14
CA ASP A 242 -9.06 -20.16 23.38
C ASP A 242 -8.95 -18.66 23.64
N ASN A 243 -8.07 -17.95 22.94
CA ASN A 243 -7.69 -16.58 23.28
C ASN A 243 -7.84 -15.57 22.13
N THR A 244 -8.44 -15.93 20.99
CA THR A 244 -8.63 -15.01 19.86
C THR A 244 -9.25 -13.68 20.32
N ARG A 245 -10.33 -13.74 21.07
CA ARG A 245 -11.06 -12.56 21.57
C ARG A 245 -10.21 -11.63 22.45
N LYS A 246 -9.12 -12.12 23.03
CA LYS A 246 -8.23 -11.34 23.93
C LYS A 246 -6.96 -10.88 23.24
N SER A 247 -6.43 -11.71 22.33
CA SER A 247 -5.11 -11.53 21.73
C SER A 247 -5.12 -11.01 20.30
N VAL A 248 -6.29 -11.01 19.62
CA VAL A 248 -6.42 -10.54 18.25
C VAL A 248 -7.12 -9.20 18.19
N SER A 249 -6.63 -8.30 17.34
CA SER A 249 -7.28 -7.03 17.06
C SER A 249 -7.12 -6.64 15.60
N VAL A 250 -8.08 -5.85 15.10
CA VAL A 250 -8.02 -5.27 13.76
C VAL A 250 -6.76 -4.44 13.62
N LYS A 251 -6.06 -4.62 12.51
CA LYS A 251 -4.92 -3.78 12.12
C LYS A 251 -5.42 -2.58 11.32
N PHE A 252 -5.19 -1.38 11.85
CA PHE A 252 -5.34 -0.15 11.10
C PHE A 252 -4.00 0.27 10.48
N ASP A 253 -4.04 0.79 9.26
CA ASP A 253 -2.86 1.30 8.53
C ASP A 253 -2.86 2.83 8.59
N GLY A 254 -2.40 3.39 9.70
CA GLY A 254 -2.32 4.83 9.92
C GLY A 254 -0.90 5.39 9.86
N MET A 255 -0.76 6.70 9.69
CA MET A 255 0.54 7.39 9.70
C MET A 255 0.38 8.89 10.03
N PRO A 256 1.28 9.48 10.85
CA PRO A 256 2.42 8.83 11.53
C PRO A 256 2.00 7.92 12.69
N ALA A 257 2.89 6.98 13.03
CA ALA A 257 2.77 6.23 14.28
C ALA A 257 3.23 7.12 15.44
N LEU A 258 2.37 7.28 16.43
CA LEU A 258 2.53 8.17 17.58
C LEU A 258 2.75 7.34 18.84
N VAL A 259 3.58 7.85 19.74
CA VAL A 259 3.69 7.33 21.11
C VAL A 259 3.43 8.50 22.08
N PHE A 260 2.48 8.32 22.97
CA PHE A 260 2.14 9.31 23.97
C PHE A 260 1.89 8.68 25.33
N GLY A 261 2.04 9.45 26.40
CA GLY A 261 1.85 8.93 27.75
C GLY A 261 2.41 9.86 28.80
N ARG A 262 2.66 9.31 29.99
CA ARG A 262 3.27 10.07 31.09
C ARG A 262 4.46 9.32 31.70
N GLN A 263 5.48 10.08 32.02
CA GLN A 263 6.62 9.63 32.81
C GLN A 263 6.20 9.31 34.24
N SER A 264 7.10 8.74 35.01
CA SER A 264 6.86 8.40 36.42
C SER A 264 6.56 9.62 37.30
N ASP A 265 7.09 10.81 36.93
CA ASP A 265 6.83 12.09 37.60
C ASP A 265 5.52 12.77 37.16
N GLY A 266 4.78 12.18 36.21
CA GLY A 266 3.54 12.70 35.68
C GLY A 266 3.68 13.60 34.45
N THR A 267 4.91 13.91 34.02
CA THR A 267 5.18 14.74 32.83
C THR A 267 4.64 14.07 31.56
N PHE A 268 3.85 14.80 30.78
CA PHE A 268 3.31 14.30 29.51
C PHE A 268 4.39 14.25 28.43
N VAL A 269 4.31 13.22 27.59
CA VAL A 269 5.22 12.95 26.48
C VAL A 269 4.42 12.61 25.22
N LEU A 270 4.84 13.18 24.08
CA LEU A 270 4.37 12.80 22.76
C LEU A 270 5.57 12.73 21.81
N THR A 271 5.70 11.64 21.07
CA THR A 271 6.81 11.41 20.12
C THR A 271 6.37 10.51 18.98
N ASP A 272 7.27 10.23 18.04
CA ASP A 272 7.11 9.14 17.07
C ASP A 272 7.76 7.83 17.56
N THR A 273 7.38 6.71 16.95
CA THR A 273 7.93 5.40 17.31
C THR A 273 9.43 5.30 17.08
N ALA A 274 9.96 5.95 16.04
CA ALA A 274 11.39 5.91 15.74
C ALA A 274 12.21 6.61 16.84
N GLY A 275 11.74 7.76 17.34
CA GLY A 275 12.37 8.47 18.45
C GLY A 275 12.25 7.72 19.77
N PHE A 276 11.09 7.10 20.02
CA PHE A 276 10.82 6.40 21.27
C PHE A 276 11.61 5.09 21.43
N THR A 277 11.87 4.36 20.34
CA THR A 277 12.51 3.02 20.37
C THR A 277 13.99 3.01 19.97
N ALA A 278 14.54 4.15 19.52
CA ALA A 278 15.93 4.22 19.10
C ALA A 278 16.92 4.07 20.28
N VAL A 279 17.90 3.20 20.12
CA VAL A 279 18.96 3.00 21.13
C VAL A 279 19.79 4.28 21.26
N GLY A 280 19.97 4.74 22.51
CA GLY A 280 20.72 5.97 22.79
C GLY A 280 19.99 7.27 22.46
N TYR A 281 18.73 7.19 22.09
CA TYR A 281 17.87 8.33 21.78
C TYR A 281 16.88 8.56 22.92
N ASN A 282 16.85 9.77 23.46
CA ASN A 282 15.84 10.16 24.44
C ASN A 282 14.65 10.79 23.69
N GLY A 283 13.69 9.96 23.26
CA GLY A 283 12.45 10.36 22.59
C GLY A 283 11.37 10.87 23.54
N LEU A 284 11.72 11.17 24.78
CA LEU A 284 10.78 11.66 25.80
C LEU A 284 10.63 13.18 25.66
N PHE A 285 9.94 13.61 24.60
CA PHE A 285 9.66 15.02 24.39
C PHE A 285 8.50 15.48 25.28
N THR A 286 8.76 16.54 26.02
CA THR A 286 7.86 17.15 26.99
C THR A 286 7.29 18.49 26.52
N SER A 287 7.60 18.88 25.29
CA SER A 287 7.03 20.08 24.66
C SER A 287 6.97 19.95 23.13
N PRO A 288 6.03 20.65 22.47
CA PRO A 288 5.97 20.70 21.01
C PRO A 288 7.25 21.27 20.37
N GLY A 289 7.94 22.18 21.06
CA GLY A 289 9.21 22.76 20.59
C GLY A 289 10.28 21.70 20.35
N GLN A 290 10.45 20.77 21.28
CA GLN A 290 11.42 19.68 21.15
C GLN A 290 11.12 18.76 19.95
N ILE A 291 9.84 18.51 19.63
CA ILE A 291 9.45 17.75 18.42
C ILE A 291 9.83 18.54 17.17
N LYS A 292 9.58 19.85 17.16
CA LYS A 292 9.99 20.72 16.04
C LYS A 292 11.46 20.69 15.81
N ASP A 293 12.27 20.78 16.87
CA ASP A 293 13.73 20.75 16.81
C ASP A 293 14.24 19.40 16.26
N LEU A 294 13.64 18.30 16.69
CA LEU A 294 13.95 16.98 16.14
C LEU A 294 13.63 16.91 14.63
N MET A 295 12.47 17.39 14.22
CA MET A 295 12.08 17.38 12.81
C MET A 295 13.02 18.23 11.99
N ALA A 296 13.42 19.41 12.48
CA ALA A 296 14.39 20.29 11.83
C ALA A 296 15.77 19.60 11.69
N LYS A 297 16.23 18.90 12.74
CA LYS A 297 17.47 18.13 12.68
C LYS A 297 17.40 17.02 11.63
N ARG A 298 16.31 16.24 11.60
CA ARG A 298 16.11 15.18 10.60
C ARG A 298 15.98 15.73 9.18
N ASP A 299 15.39 16.92 8.99
CA ASP A 299 15.32 17.58 7.69
C ASP A 299 16.72 18.04 7.23
N ALA A 300 17.53 18.58 8.14
CA ALA A 300 18.92 18.94 7.85
C ALA A 300 19.79 17.72 7.51
N GLU A 301 19.63 16.62 8.24
CA GLU A 301 20.33 15.36 7.96
C GLU A 301 19.93 14.74 6.62
N ALA A 302 18.65 14.84 6.24
CA ALA A 302 18.18 14.39 4.93
C ALA A 302 18.74 15.27 3.80
N ALA A 303 18.73 16.59 3.97
CA ALA A 303 19.31 17.53 3.01
C ALA A 303 20.82 17.31 2.81
N ALA A 304 21.57 17.01 3.87
CA ALA A 304 22.99 16.66 3.78
C ALA A 304 23.27 15.39 2.96
N LYS A 305 22.27 14.51 2.84
CA LYS A 305 22.33 13.29 2.01
C LYS A 305 21.71 13.47 0.60
N GLY A 306 21.38 14.71 0.22
CA GLY A 306 20.74 15.01 -1.06
C GLY A 306 19.24 14.72 -1.14
N ASN A 307 18.60 14.38 0.00
CA ASN A 307 17.17 14.09 0.07
C ASN A 307 16.38 15.32 0.51
N ALA A 308 15.33 15.69 -0.25
CA ALA A 308 14.44 16.78 0.14
C ALA A 308 13.39 16.25 1.14
N ALA A 309 13.48 16.66 2.40
CA ALA A 309 12.47 16.39 3.42
C ALA A 309 12.02 17.71 4.07
N ASN A 310 10.75 17.81 4.40
CA ASN A 310 10.17 19.00 5.01
C ASN A 310 9.20 18.61 6.15
N ARG A 311 9.72 17.88 7.13
CA ARG A 311 8.94 17.37 8.26
C ARG A 311 8.40 18.49 9.14
N VAL A 312 9.18 19.57 9.28
CA VAL A 312 8.74 20.75 10.05
C VAL A 312 7.48 21.34 9.43
N ALA A 313 7.40 21.49 8.12
CA ALA A 313 6.20 22.04 7.49
C ALA A 313 5.04 21.05 7.43
N ASN A 314 5.31 19.76 7.25
CA ASN A 314 4.29 18.76 6.96
C ASN A 314 3.78 18.02 8.21
N LEU A 315 4.64 17.74 9.17
CA LEU A 315 4.29 16.93 10.35
C LEU A 315 4.14 17.76 11.63
N PHE A 316 4.97 18.78 11.82
CA PHE A 316 4.91 19.55 13.05
C PHE A 316 3.53 20.18 13.32
N PRO A 317 2.80 20.74 12.35
CA PRO A 317 1.44 21.25 12.58
C PRO A 317 0.49 20.20 13.15
N ILE A 318 0.64 18.94 12.71
CA ILE A 318 -0.15 17.79 13.21
C ILE A 318 0.19 17.54 14.67
N TYR A 319 1.48 17.39 15.01
CA TYR A 319 1.90 17.18 16.40
C TYR A 319 1.51 18.32 17.33
N ASN A 320 1.62 19.56 16.85
CA ASN A 320 1.22 20.73 17.60
C ASN A 320 -0.29 20.76 17.88
N LYS A 321 -1.12 20.33 16.93
CA LYS A 321 -2.57 20.14 17.12
C LYS A 321 -2.86 19.01 18.11
N LEU A 322 -2.16 17.89 17.97
CA LEU A 322 -2.37 16.68 18.78
C LEU A 322 -1.94 16.85 20.24
N TRP A 323 -0.91 17.67 20.49
CA TRP A 323 -0.31 17.81 21.82
C TRP A 323 -1.34 18.08 22.92
N PRO A 324 -2.09 19.20 22.88
CA PRO A 324 -3.05 19.53 23.94
C PRO A 324 -4.18 18.50 24.03
N MET A 325 -4.58 17.90 22.91
CA MET A 325 -5.66 16.92 22.89
C MET A 325 -5.24 15.61 23.57
N LEU A 326 -4.05 15.10 23.26
CA LEU A 326 -3.54 13.87 23.85
C LEU A 326 -3.11 14.05 25.30
N GLU A 327 -2.57 15.21 25.66
CA GLU A 327 -2.26 15.54 27.05
C GLU A 327 -3.52 15.55 27.92
N ALA A 328 -4.60 16.19 27.45
CA ALA A 328 -5.90 16.21 28.14
C ALA A 328 -6.56 14.82 28.21
N ALA A 329 -6.39 14.02 27.14
CA ALA A 329 -6.88 12.64 27.09
C ALA A 329 -6.15 11.71 28.07
N THR A 330 -4.88 12.00 28.38
CA THR A 330 -4.04 11.15 29.23
C THR A 330 -4.13 11.59 30.70
N PRO A 331 -4.80 10.82 31.58
CA PRO A 331 -4.95 11.22 32.99
C PRO A 331 -3.61 11.48 33.67
N GLU A 332 -3.57 12.40 34.64
CA GLU A 332 -2.34 12.73 35.38
C GLU A 332 -1.72 11.50 36.09
N LYS A 333 -2.58 10.58 36.56
CA LYS A 333 -2.15 9.35 37.25
C LYS A 333 -1.79 8.22 36.28
N PHE A 334 -1.95 8.43 34.96
CA PHE A 334 -1.54 7.44 33.98
C PHE A 334 -0.01 7.27 34.00
N LYS A 335 0.46 6.03 33.92
CA LYS A 335 1.90 5.73 33.87
C LYS A 335 2.17 4.80 32.71
N GLY A 336 3.25 5.10 31.99
CA GLY A 336 3.65 4.40 30.79
C GLY A 336 3.20 5.10 29.52
N TYR A 337 3.22 4.38 28.41
CA TYR A 337 3.05 4.95 27.08
C TYR A 337 2.12 4.10 26.22
N ILE A 338 1.37 4.77 25.37
CA ILE A 338 0.45 4.18 24.38
C ILE A 338 0.98 4.52 23.00
N GLN A 339 1.04 3.53 22.13
CA GLN A 339 1.28 3.73 20.69
C GLN A 339 -0.03 3.60 19.93
N GLY A 340 -0.23 4.49 18.97
CA GLY A 340 -1.32 4.44 18.00
C GLY A 340 -0.90 5.03 16.68
N ASP A 341 -1.71 4.78 15.68
CA ASP A 341 -1.51 5.26 14.31
C ASP A 341 -2.54 6.33 13.98
N LEU A 342 -2.09 7.49 13.51
CA LEU A 342 -2.98 8.57 13.09
C LEU A 342 -3.76 8.14 11.84
N LEU A 343 -5.09 8.22 11.90
CA LEU A 343 -5.98 7.89 10.80
C LEU A 343 -6.41 9.13 10.01
N TYR A 344 -6.71 10.22 10.70
CA TYR A 344 -7.05 11.50 10.08
C TYR A 344 -6.80 12.64 11.07
N SER A 345 -6.53 13.85 10.55
CA SER A 345 -6.30 15.08 11.32
C SER A 345 -7.33 16.18 11.02
N SER A 346 -8.35 15.85 10.26
CA SER A 346 -9.59 16.59 10.04
C SER A 346 -10.70 15.58 9.79
N THR A 347 -11.94 15.91 10.15
CA THR A 347 -13.11 15.04 9.94
C THR A 347 -13.12 14.53 8.48
N PRO A 348 -13.13 13.22 8.24
CA PRO A 348 -13.17 12.69 6.88
C PRO A 348 -14.44 13.09 6.14
N PRO A 349 -14.40 13.25 4.81
CA PRO A 349 -15.59 13.51 4.02
C PRO A 349 -16.57 12.33 4.09
N GLU A 350 -17.85 12.63 4.14
CA GLU A 350 -18.91 11.64 3.98
C GLU A 350 -19.23 11.49 2.48
N VAL A 351 -19.09 10.27 1.96
CA VAL A 351 -19.35 9.93 0.56
C VAL A 351 -20.27 8.73 0.52
N ALA A 352 -21.41 8.85 -0.14
CA ALA A 352 -22.42 7.79 -0.30
C ALA A 352 -22.80 7.09 1.04
N GLY A 353 -22.95 7.87 2.12
CA GLY A 353 -23.33 7.37 3.43
C GLY A 353 -22.21 6.69 4.21
N ALA A 354 -20.94 6.93 3.85
CA ALA A 354 -19.77 6.46 4.58
C ALA A 354 -18.71 7.55 4.71
N TYR A 355 -18.02 7.61 5.83
CA TYR A 355 -16.81 8.41 5.98
C TYR A 355 -15.64 7.72 5.29
N VAL A 356 -15.02 8.41 4.31
CA VAL A 356 -13.94 7.85 3.49
C VAL A 356 -12.64 8.54 3.82
N PHE A 357 -11.61 7.75 4.15
CA PHE A 357 -10.26 8.27 4.45
C PHE A 357 -9.19 7.25 4.12
N LYS A 358 -8.02 7.74 3.74
CA LYS A 358 -6.86 6.93 3.38
C LYS A 358 -5.63 7.42 4.12
N PRO A 359 -5.42 6.96 5.37
CA PRO A 359 -4.33 7.46 6.21
C PRO A 359 -2.96 7.06 5.69
N ASN A 360 -2.85 5.93 5.02
CA ASN A 360 -1.61 5.41 4.45
C ASN A 360 -1.86 4.67 3.13
N THR A 361 -1.80 3.34 3.10
CA THR A 361 -1.96 2.55 1.87
C THR A 361 -3.41 2.14 1.66
N VAL A 362 -4.12 1.84 2.73
CA VAL A 362 -5.50 1.34 2.70
C VAL A 362 -6.48 2.50 2.81
N GLU A 363 -7.53 2.45 1.99
CA GLU A 363 -8.67 3.34 2.08
C GLU A 363 -9.76 2.68 2.93
N TYR A 364 -10.27 3.43 3.89
CA TYR A 364 -11.36 3.01 4.77
C TYR A 364 -12.65 3.72 4.37
N ALA A 365 -13.74 2.98 4.28
CA ALA A 365 -15.09 3.50 4.11
C ALA A 365 -15.94 3.01 5.28
N ILE A 366 -16.19 3.87 6.26
CA ILE A 366 -16.93 3.53 7.47
C ILE A 366 -18.36 4.07 7.35
N PRO A 367 -19.40 3.21 7.35
CA PRO A 367 -20.79 3.67 7.25
C PRO A 367 -21.12 4.74 8.30
N SER A 368 -21.61 5.90 7.88
CA SER A 368 -21.87 7.04 8.76
C SER A 368 -22.92 6.72 9.82
N ALA A 369 -23.88 5.85 9.52
CA ALA A 369 -24.90 5.37 10.45
C ALA A 369 -24.37 4.37 11.50
N SER A 370 -23.16 3.81 11.32
CA SER A 370 -22.57 2.88 12.29
C SER A 370 -22.13 3.61 13.56
N PRO A 371 -22.02 2.92 14.72
CA PRO A 371 -21.52 3.53 15.95
C PRO A 371 -20.14 4.19 15.77
N LEU A 372 -19.22 3.55 15.03
CA LEU A 372 -17.91 4.12 14.71
C LEU A 372 -18.03 5.32 13.75
N GLY A 373 -18.90 5.24 12.74
CA GLY A 373 -19.15 6.32 11.80
C GLY A 373 -19.66 7.59 12.51
N GLN A 374 -20.60 7.44 13.44
CA GLN A 374 -21.10 8.57 14.26
C GLN A 374 -19.99 9.21 15.09
N GLN A 375 -19.08 8.42 15.66
CA GLN A 375 -17.91 8.93 16.38
C GLN A 375 -16.93 9.66 15.45
N ILE A 376 -16.69 9.12 14.24
CA ILE A 376 -15.86 9.77 13.23
C ILE A 376 -16.44 11.12 12.84
N GLY A 377 -17.75 11.19 12.55
CA GLY A 377 -18.43 12.45 12.19
C GLY A 377 -18.40 13.51 13.28
N ALA A 378 -18.28 13.10 14.55
CA ALA A 378 -18.18 14.00 15.71
C ALA A 378 -16.73 14.35 16.12
N SER A 379 -15.73 13.96 15.33
CA SER A 379 -14.31 14.13 15.68
C SER A 379 -13.50 14.79 14.56
N ASP A 380 -12.53 15.63 14.96
CA ASP A 380 -11.57 16.27 14.05
C ASP A 380 -10.30 15.45 13.86
N VAL A 381 -10.03 14.54 14.79
CA VAL A 381 -8.83 13.71 14.82
C VAL A 381 -9.21 12.29 15.19
N GLY A 382 -8.73 11.32 14.43
CA GLY A 382 -8.87 9.89 14.74
C GLY A 382 -7.52 9.20 14.85
N ILE A 383 -7.32 8.45 15.93
CA ILE A 383 -6.11 7.67 16.19
C ILE A 383 -6.53 6.27 16.60
N ALA A 384 -6.02 5.25 15.90
CA ALA A 384 -6.17 3.86 16.33
C ALA A 384 -5.07 3.51 17.33
N ILE A 385 -5.43 3.31 18.60
CA ILE A 385 -4.48 2.93 19.65
C ILE A 385 -4.41 1.39 19.77
N HIS A 386 -3.21 0.82 19.92
CA HIS A 386 -3.05 -0.64 19.82
C HIS A 386 -1.95 -1.26 20.68
N THR A 387 -0.97 -0.48 21.13
CA THR A 387 0.19 -1.00 21.86
C THR A 387 0.45 -0.17 23.10
N GLN A 388 0.97 -0.80 24.15
CA GLN A 388 1.43 -0.12 25.36
C GLN A 388 2.87 -0.49 25.69
N TYR A 389 3.55 0.43 26.40
CA TYR A 389 4.89 0.25 26.95
C TYR A 389 4.90 0.71 28.41
N ALA A 390 5.61 -0.03 29.25
CA ALA A 390 5.83 0.41 30.63
C ALA A 390 6.84 1.59 30.69
N GLU A 391 7.90 1.50 29.87
CA GLU A 391 8.97 2.49 29.75
C GLU A 391 9.60 2.46 28.36
N PRO A 392 10.38 3.48 27.95
CA PRO A 392 11.16 3.45 26.70
C PRO A 392 12.11 2.25 26.65
N GLY A 393 12.09 1.52 25.52
CA GLY A 393 12.88 0.29 25.37
C GLY A 393 12.25 -0.97 25.95
N ALA A 394 11.16 -0.86 26.72
CA ALA A 394 10.41 -2.03 27.16
C ALA A 394 9.79 -2.81 25.99
N PRO A 395 9.58 -4.12 26.13
CA PRO A 395 8.88 -4.92 25.12
C PRO A 395 7.48 -4.37 24.81
N LYS A 396 7.13 -4.39 23.54
CA LYS A 396 5.76 -4.07 23.07
C LYS A 396 4.75 -5.04 23.69
N GLN A 397 3.69 -4.48 24.26
CA GLN A 397 2.56 -5.23 24.76
C GLN A 397 1.28 -4.81 24.04
N ALA A 398 0.37 -5.76 23.80
CA ALA A 398 -0.94 -5.39 23.31
C ALA A 398 -1.62 -4.43 24.30
N LEU A 399 -2.31 -3.42 23.77
CA LEU A 399 -3.04 -2.49 24.60
C LEU A 399 -4.13 -3.21 25.39
N GLY A 400 -4.02 -3.15 26.71
CA GLY A 400 -5.07 -3.60 27.62
C GLY A 400 -6.22 -2.60 27.68
N ARG A 401 -7.09 -2.74 28.67
CA ARG A 401 -8.09 -1.70 28.98
C ARG A 401 -7.38 -0.51 29.60
N VAL A 402 -7.43 0.62 28.92
CA VAL A 402 -6.90 1.89 29.41
C VAL A 402 -8.06 2.85 29.65
N LYS A 403 -8.00 3.60 30.73
CA LYS A 403 -8.99 4.64 31.02
C LYS A 403 -8.39 5.97 30.61
N LEU A 404 -8.76 6.44 29.42
CA LEU A 404 -8.42 7.77 28.92
C LEU A 404 -9.61 8.72 29.10
N ASN A 405 -9.32 10.01 29.22
CA ASN A 405 -10.36 11.04 29.33
C ASN A 405 -10.95 11.33 27.94
N PRO A 406 -12.26 11.50 27.83
CA PRO A 406 -12.85 11.98 26.58
C PRO A 406 -12.44 13.44 26.32
N VAL A 407 -12.06 13.73 25.09
CA VAL A 407 -11.68 15.09 24.65
C VAL A 407 -12.50 15.43 23.40
N PRO A 408 -13.22 16.57 23.39
CA PRO A 408 -13.99 16.99 22.22
C PRO A 408 -13.10 17.04 20.95
N GLY A 409 -13.61 16.49 19.85
CA GLY A 409 -12.91 16.44 18.58
C GLY A 409 -11.81 15.38 18.46
N LEU A 410 -11.48 14.64 19.53
CA LEU A 410 -10.50 13.54 19.50
C LEU A 410 -11.20 12.19 19.62
N LEU A 411 -11.02 11.34 18.61
CA LEU A 411 -11.44 9.94 18.63
C LEU A 411 -10.23 9.03 18.83
N LEU A 412 -10.16 8.34 19.96
CA LEU A 412 -9.21 7.27 20.20
C LEU A 412 -9.92 5.94 19.99
N ILE A 413 -9.61 5.27 18.86
CA ILE A 413 -10.21 3.98 18.52
C ILE A 413 -9.44 2.88 19.25
N GLU A 414 -10.11 2.26 20.22
CA GLU A 414 -9.57 1.09 20.93
C GLU A 414 -9.48 -0.13 20.00
N PRO A 415 -8.65 -1.15 20.35
CA PRO A 415 -8.52 -2.35 19.55
C PRO A 415 -9.87 -3.05 19.31
N ILE A 416 -10.32 -3.07 18.06
CA ILE A 416 -11.51 -3.83 17.64
C ILE A 416 -11.13 -5.30 17.64
N ARG A 417 -11.87 -6.11 18.38
CA ARG A 417 -11.55 -7.53 18.63
C ARG A 417 -12.60 -8.45 18.01
N PRO A 418 -12.20 -9.66 17.59
CA PRO A 418 -13.14 -10.69 17.18
C PRO A 418 -14.14 -11.06 18.30
N THR A 419 -15.33 -11.44 17.90
CA THR A 419 -16.40 -11.89 18.81
C THR A 419 -16.28 -13.35 19.17
N GLU A 420 -15.65 -14.15 18.29
CA GLU A 420 -15.48 -15.59 18.44
C GLU A 420 -14.02 -16.01 18.33
N ASN A 421 -13.69 -17.15 18.92
CA ASN A 421 -12.38 -17.77 18.75
C ASN A 421 -12.28 -18.43 17.37
N VAL A 422 -11.06 -18.48 16.81
CA VAL A 422 -10.77 -19.13 15.53
C VAL A 422 -9.80 -20.29 15.71
N GLN A 423 -9.92 -21.29 14.86
CA GLN A 423 -9.04 -22.46 14.86
C GLN A 423 -8.79 -22.95 13.43
N PRO A 424 -7.63 -23.60 13.15
CA PRO A 424 -7.36 -24.16 11.83
C PRO A 424 -8.44 -25.16 11.40
N ALA A 425 -8.77 -25.15 10.11
CA ALA A 425 -9.77 -26.06 9.55
C ALA A 425 -9.50 -27.53 9.92
N GLY A 426 -10.56 -28.25 10.29
CA GLY A 426 -10.49 -29.62 10.74
C GLY A 426 -10.08 -29.79 12.22
N SER A 427 -9.86 -28.70 12.97
CA SER A 427 -9.52 -28.76 14.40
C SER A 427 -10.70 -29.21 15.26
N GLU A 428 -11.92 -29.07 14.80
CA GLU A 428 -13.17 -29.51 15.42
C GLU A 428 -13.33 -31.02 15.45
N THR A 429 -12.55 -31.76 14.67
CA THR A 429 -12.57 -33.24 14.67
C THR A 429 -11.63 -33.81 15.72
N THR A 430 -11.91 -35.02 16.23
CA THR A 430 -11.01 -35.76 17.14
C THR A 430 -9.63 -35.98 16.52
N ALA A 431 -9.56 -36.01 15.19
CA ALA A 431 -8.31 -36.10 14.45
C ALA A 431 -7.50 -34.81 14.47
N GLY A 432 -8.12 -33.63 14.68
CA GLY A 432 -7.47 -32.30 14.61
C GLY A 432 -7.08 -31.90 13.20
N SER A 433 -6.60 -30.65 13.05
CA SER A 433 -6.26 -30.07 11.73
C SER A 433 -5.22 -30.87 10.95
N PRO A 434 -5.54 -31.30 9.72
CA PRO A 434 -4.60 -32.03 8.85
C PRO A 434 -3.32 -31.24 8.56
N LYS A 435 -3.43 -29.92 8.27
CA LYS A 435 -2.28 -29.05 7.96
C LYS A 435 -1.34 -28.89 9.16
N VAL A 436 -1.90 -28.78 10.38
CA VAL A 436 -1.09 -28.73 11.61
C VAL A 436 -0.35 -30.05 11.83
N LYS A 437 -1.00 -31.19 11.56
CA LYS A 437 -0.33 -32.51 11.64
C LYS A 437 0.78 -32.66 10.62
N GLN A 438 0.55 -32.25 9.37
CA GLN A 438 1.56 -32.27 8.32
C GLN A 438 2.76 -31.41 8.70
N LEU A 439 2.53 -30.20 9.25
CA LEU A 439 3.61 -29.33 9.73
C LEU A 439 4.40 -29.97 10.87
N LYS A 440 3.73 -30.57 11.86
CA LYS A 440 4.41 -31.30 12.95
C LYS A 440 5.21 -32.49 12.45
N ALA A 441 4.69 -33.27 11.52
CA ALA A 441 5.39 -34.40 10.89
C ALA A 441 6.62 -33.94 10.09
N LEU A 442 6.51 -32.82 9.35
CA LEU A 442 7.60 -32.23 8.61
C LEU A 442 8.73 -31.77 9.56
N VAL A 443 8.40 -31.13 10.67
CA VAL A 443 9.39 -30.74 11.69
C VAL A 443 10.03 -31.95 12.36
N ALA A 444 9.27 -33.00 12.65
CA ALA A 444 9.80 -34.23 13.23
C ALA A 444 10.81 -34.93 12.28
N LYS A 445 10.58 -34.84 10.96
CA LYS A 445 11.44 -35.48 9.95
C LYS A 445 12.65 -34.62 9.56
N HIS A 446 12.45 -33.32 9.36
CA HIS A 446 13.44 -32.41 8.76
C HIS A 446 13.85 -31.24 9.68
N GLY A 447 13.53 -31.33 10.96
CA GLY A 447 13.82 -30.20 11.88
C GLY A 447 15.31 -29.91 12.04
N GLU A 448 16.14 -30.94 12.08
CA GLU A 448 17.61 -30.78 12.14
C GLU A 448 18.15 -30.17 10.84
N ASP A 449 17.65 -30.61 9.69
CA ASP A 449 18.03 -30.09 8.39
C ASP A 449 17.73 -28.58 8.26
N ILE A 450 16.53 -28.16 8.72
CA ILE A 450 16.15 -26.75 8.76
C ILE A 450 17.06 -25.93 9.70
N ASN A 451 17.43 -26.47 10.85
CA ASN A 451 18.29 -25.77 11.79
C ASN A 451 19.73 -25.65 11.28
N THR A 452 20.25 -26.70 10.64
CA THR A 452 21.56 -26.70 9.99
C THR A 452 21.60 -25.65 8.87
N LEU A 453 20.57 -25.64 8.01
CA LEU A 453 20.46 -24.66 6.91
C LEU A 453 20.58 -23.21 7.38
N PHE A 454 20.01 -22.86 8.52
CA PHE A 454 20.03 -21.49 9.05
C PHE A 454 21.03 -21.29 10.20
N ASN A 455 22.04 -22.18 10.31
CA ASN A 455 23.10 -22.04 11.31
C ASN A 455 23.92 -20.76 11.09
N PRO A 456 23.88 -19.78 12.01
CA PRO A 456 24.52 -18.49 11.80
C PRO A 456 26.06 -18.56 11.74
N VAL A 457 26.67 -19.61 12.30
CA VAL A 457 28.13 -19.81 12.26
C VAL A 457 28.56 -20.23 10.87
N GLU A 458 27.85 -21.21 10.27
CA GLU A 458 28.12 -21.70 8.91
C GLU A 458 27.83 -20.63 7.86
N LEU A 459 26.69 -19.95 7.97
CA LEU A 459 26.33 -18.86 7.07
C LEU A 459 27.36 -17.73 7.08
N ARG A 460 27.97 -17.44 8.24
CA ARG A 460 29.03 -16.45 8.36
C ARG A 460 30.32 -16.92 7.72
N ALA A 461 30.72 -18.16 7.96
CA ALA A 461 31.94 -18.74 7.37
C ALA A 461 31.91 -18.72 5.84
N LEU A 462 30.72 -18.93 5.25
CA LEU A 462 30.48 -18.94 3.79
C LEU A 462 30.14 -17.56 3.21
N GLN A 463 30.08 -16.51 4.02
CA GLN A 463 29.67 -15.14 3.62
C GLN A 463 28.27 -15.05 2.99
N ILE A 464 27.33 -15.85 3.51
CA ILE A 464 25.92 -15.93 3.05
C ILE A 464 24.93 -15.68 4.22
N THR A 465 25.31 -14.84 5.18
CA THR A 465 24.52 -14.54 6.40
C THR A 465 23.11 -14.02 6.13
N ASP A 466 22.88 -13.52 4.94
CA ASP A 466 21.58 -13.01 4.50
C ASP A 466 20.69 -14.06 3.78
N LEU A 467 21.09 -15.34 3.74
CA LEU A 467 20.28 -16.41 3.15
C LEU A 467 18.83 -16.42 3.71
N PRO A 468 18.59 -16.30 5.02
CA PRO A 468 17.24 -16.18 5.57
C PRO A 468 16.45 -15.00 5.00
N LYS A 469 17.11 -13.85 4.85
CA LYS A 469 16.49 -12.66 4.24
C LYS A 469 16.20 -12.86 2.76
N LEU A 470 17.10 -13.48 2.01
CA LEU A 470 16.91 -13.78 0.58
C LEU A 470 15.70 -14.68 0.34
N CYS A 471 15.42 -15.66 1.23
CA CYS A 471 14.20 -16.45 1.17
C CYS A 471 12.94 -15.58 1.29
N VAL A 472 12.91 -14.66 2.27
CA VAL A 472 11.79 -13.72 2.46
C VAL A 472 11.67 -12.76 1.28
N ASP A 473 12.79 -12.23 0.77
CA ASP A 473 12.82 -11.32 -0.38
C ASP A 473 12.30 -12.00 -1.65
N TYR A 474 12.64 -13.28 -1.85
CA TYR A 474 12.11 -14.08 -2.94
C TYR A 474 10.60 -14.24 -2.83
N ILE A 475 10.08 -14.65 -1.68
CA ILE A 475 8.63 -14.74 -1.45
C ILE A 475 7.95 -13.41 -1.73
N ASN A 476 8.53 -12.31 -1.26
CA ASN A 476 8.00 -10.96 -1.54
C ASN A 476 8.06 -10.60 -3.02
N SER A 477 9.01 -11.15 -3.78
CA SER A 477 9.07 -10.95 -5.23
C SER A 477 7.96 -11.69 -5.97
N LEU A 478 7.60 -12.90 -5.51
CA LEU A 478 6.49 -13.66 -6.08
C LEU A 478 5.14 -12.98 -5.87
N VAL A 479 4.97 -12.35 -4.70
CA VAL A 479 3.73 -11.61 -4.40
C VAL A 479 3.55 -10.41 -5.33
N LYS A 480 4.63 -9.88 -5.93
CA LYS A 480 4.58 -8.80 -6.94
C LYS A 480 3.99 -9.26 -8.27
N ASP A 481 4.19 -10.53 -8.58
CA ASP A 481 3.62 -11.13 -9.78
C ASP A 481 2.11 -11.32 -9.57
N GLU A 482 1.31 -10.59 -10.33
CA GLU A 482 -0.14 -10.63 -10.23
C GLU A 482 -0.73 -11.95 -10.71
N THR A 483 0.04 -12.73 -11.46
CA THR A 483 -0.38 -14.06 -11.94
C THR A 483 -0.29 -15.13 -10.85
N ILE A 484 0.50 -14.88 -9.79
CA ILE A 484 0.67 -15.83 -8.67
C ILE A 484 -0.38 -15.51 -7.60
N THR A 485 -1.31 -16.43 -7.40
CA THR A 485 -2.40 -16.30 -6.42
C THR A 485 -2.24 -17.22 -5.20
N GLU A 486 -1.34 -18.21 -5.30
CA GLU A 486 -1.05 -19.19 -4.25
C GLU A 486 0.42 -19.60 -4.28
N PHE A 487 0.91 -20.16 -3.17
CA PHE A 487 2.26 -20.72 -3.09
C PHE A 487 2.22 -22.24 -3.25
N SER A 488 3.12 -22.76 -4.10
CA SER A 488 3.31 -24.21 -4.28
C SER A 488 4.69 -24.61 -3.79
N ALA A 489 4.78 -25.47 -2.77
CA ALA A 489 6.05 -25.89 -2.18
C ALA A 489 7.00 -26.49 -3.23
N GLY A 490 6.50 -27.28 -4.19
CA GLY A 490 7.30 -27.88 -5.25
C GLY A 490 7.90 -26.88 -6.26
N GLN A 491 7.32 -25.70 -6.38
CA GLN A 491 7.78 -24.65 -7.29
C GLN A 491 8.69 -23.62 -6.62
N LEU A 492 8.62 -23.48 -5.28
CA LEU A 492 9.36 -22.44 -4.58
C LEU A 492 10.88 -22.61 -4.66
N LEU A 493 11.41 -23.81 -4.48
CA LEU A 493 12.85 -24.04 -4.54
C LEU A 493 13.44 -23.82 -5.93
N PRO A 494 12.91 -24.41 -7.02
CA PRO A 494 13.37 -24.12 -8.37
C PRO A 494 13.28 -22.64 -8.74
N GLY A 495 12.17 -21.99 -8.39
CA GLY A 495 11.97 -20.57 -8.60
C GLY A 495 12.94 -19.70 -7.81
N PHE A 496 13.24 -20.05 -6.54
CA PHE A 496 14.23 -19.38 -5.72
C PHE A 496 15.62 -19.42 -6.34
N MET A 497 16.05 -20.58 -6.84
CA MET A 497 17.36 -20.73 -7.46
C MET A 497 17.49 -19.86 -8.73
N ASN A 498 16.45 -19.82 -9.56
CA ASN A 498 16.43 -18.97 -10.75
C ASN A 498 16.46 -17.47 -10.38
N TRP A 499 15.62 -17.07 -9.43
CA TRP A 499 15.56 -15.69 -8.95
C TRP A 499 16.88 -15.26 -8.31
N LEU A 500 17.50 -16.12 -7.50
CA LEU A 500 18.75 -15.85 -6.80
C LEU A 500 19.87 -15.51 -7.78
N ASN A 501 19.96 -16.22 -8.90
CA ASN A 501 20.96 -15.98 -9.96
C ASN A 501 20.88 -14.55 -10.52
N THR A 502 19.71 -13.90 -10.46
CA THR A 502 19.50 -12.53 -10.95
C THR A 502 19.70 -11.47 -9.87
N LYS A 503 19.78 -11.87 -8.59
CA LYS A 503 19.71 -10.94 -7.44
C LYS A 503 21.00 -10.78 -6.66
N VAL A 504 21.90 -11.75 -6.76
CA VAL A 504 23.17 -11.72 -6.03
C VAL A 504 24.35 -11.79 -7.01
N THR A 505 25.55 -11.44 -6.51
CA THR A 505 26.75 -11.54 -7.34
C THR A 505 27.05 -12.99 -7.71
N PRO A 506 27.71 -13.26 -8.86
CA PRO A 506 28.06 -14.64 -9.27
C PRO A 506 28.81 -15.43 -8.21
N LYS A 507 29.74 -14.79 -7.47
CA LYS A 507 30.47 -15.42 -6.36
C LYS A 507 29.51 -15.88 -5.26
N LYS A 508 28.59 -15.01 -4.85
CA LYS A 508 27.63 -15.31 -3.78
C LYS A 508 26.63 -16.38 -4.22
N TYR A 509 26.15 -16.31 -5.47
CA TYR A 509 25.31 -17.34 -6.05
C TYR A 509 25.99 -18.71 -5.98
N LYS A 510 27.25 -18.79 -6.41
CA LYS A 510 28.04 -20.02 -6.32
C LYS A 510 28.12 -20.55 -4.88
N ASN A 511 28.49 -19.69 -3.91
CA ASN A 511 28.57 -20.09 -2.51
C ASN A 511 27.25 -20.66 -1.97
N ILE A 512 26.10 -20.02 -2.30
CA ILE A 512 24.79 -20.51 -1.88
C ILE A 512 24.45 -21.84 -2.56
N VAL A 513 24.69 -21.98 -3.85
CA VAL A 513 24.42 -23.23 -4.59
C VAL A 513 25.24 -24.38 -4.02
N GLU A 514 26.55 -24.18 -3.82
CA GLU A 514 27.43 -25.19 -3.24
C GLU A 514 26.99 -25.57 -1.81
N TYR A 515 26.57 -24.59 -1.03
CA TYR A 515 26.04 -24.84 0.31
C TYR A 515 24.75 -25.68 0.28
N LEU A 516 23.81 -25.34 -0.58
CA LEU A 516 22.55 -26.08 -0.71
C LEU A 516 22.71 -27.47 -1.35
N GLN A 517 23.80 -27.70 -2.11
CA GLN A 517 24.10 -28.98 -2.73
C GLN A 517 25.07 -29.84 -1.93
N SER A 518 25.56 -29.34 -0.79
CA SER A 518 26.50 -30.08 0.06
C SER A 518 25.92 -31.40 0.53
N PRO A 519 26.70 -32.48 0.59
CA PRO A 519 26.28 -33.74 1.20
C PRO A 519 25.94 -33.52 2.68
N GLY A 520 24.72 -33.81 3.07
CA GLY A 520 24.27 -33.69 4.47
C GLY A 520 23.18 -32.66 4.68
N SER A 521 22.05 -32.80 3.98
CA SER A 521 20.74 -32.25 4.32
C SER A 521 20.40 -30.78 4.01
N ASN A 522 21.35 -29.93 3.57
CA ASN A 522 20.98 -28.51 3.28
C ASN A 522 19.96 -28.36 2.13
N GLY A 523 20.01 -29.20 1.11
CA GLY A 523 18.99 -29.25 0.05
C GLY A 523 17.61 -29.71 0.54
N ASP A 524 17.61 -30.70 1.44
CA ASP A 524 16.38 -31.15 2.12
C ASP A 524 15.89 -30.09 3.11
N GLY A 525 16.81 -29.41 3.80
CA GLY A 525 16.52 -28.33 4.74
C GLY A 525 15.81 -27.15 4.08
N ILE A 526 16.28 -26.66 2.90
CA ILE A 526 15.65 -25.56 2.18
C ILE A 526 14.28 -25.95 1.61
N SER A 527 14.16 -27.18 1.07
CA SER A 527 12.89 -27.72 0.58
C SER A 527 11.88 -27.84 1.71
N ALA A 528 12.29 -28.35 2.87
CA ALA A 528 11.47 -28.46 4.07
C ALA A 528 11.08 -27.08 4.62
N ALA A 529 11.99 -26.09 4.61
CA ALA A 529 11.70 -24.74 5.05
C ALA A 529 10.64 -24.06 4.16
N PHE A 530 10.71 -24.20 2.84
CA PHE A 530 9.65 -23.70 1.95
C PHE A 530 8.34 -24.46 2.13
N SER A 531 8.37 -25.77 2.35
CA SER A 531 7.17 -26.56 2.65
C SER A 531 6.51 -26.14 3.97
N ALA A 532 7.30 -25.87 5.00
CA ALA A 532 6.80 -25.33 6.27
C ALA A 532 6.19 -23.93 6.10
N PHE A 533 6.83 -23.08 5.30
CA PHE A 533 6.30 -21.76 4.95
C PHE A 533 4.91 -21.87 4.31
N VAL A 534 4.74 -22.74 3.30
CA VAL A 534 3.45 -22.92 2.61
C VAL A 534 2.38 -23.42 3.60
N LEU A 535 2.69 -24.43 4.40
CA LEU A 535 1.74 -24.94 5.39
C LEU A 535 1.32 -23.87 6.41
N LEU A 536 2.26 -23.06 6.91
CA LEU A 536 1.96 -21.94 7.82
C LEU A 536 1.13 -20.85 7.13
N HIS A 537 1.44 -20.53 5.87
CA HIS A 537 0.66 -19.60 5.07
C HIS A 537 -0.78 -20.06 4.88
N ASP A 538 -0.97 -21.35 4.57
CA ASP A 538 -2.30 -21.92 4.38
C ASP A 538 -3.11 -21.96 5.67
N ILE A 539 -2.48 -22.35 6.80
CA ILE A 539 -3.12 -22.31 8.11
C ILE A 539 -3.52 -20.87 8.47
N LYS A 540 -2.63 -19.91 8.23
CA LYS A 540 -2.93 -18.48 8.45
C LYS A 540 -4.11 -18.02 7.58
N THR A 541 -4.18 -18.46 6.32
CA THR A 541 -5.25 -18.10 5.40
C THR A 541 -6.60 -18.64 5.87
N ASP A 542 -6.65 -19.87 6.36
CA ASP A 542 -7.85 -20.45 6.96
C ASP A 542 -8.33 -19.64 8.19
N LEU A 543 -7.40 -19.22 9.05
CA LEU A 543 -7.71 -18.41 10.24
C LEU A 543 -8.15 -16.99 9.87
N LEU A 544 -7.51 -16.38 8.88
CA LEU A 544 -7.89 -15.06 8.35
C LEU A 544 -9.32 -15.09 7.81
N HIS A 545 -9.68 -16.12 7.06
CA HIS A 545 -11.03 -16.25 6.51
C HIS A 545 -12.10 -16.22 7.62
N GLN A 546 -11.87 -16.92 8.74
CA GLN A 546 -12.78 -16.92 9.88
C GLN A 546 -12.84 -15.55 10.60
N LEU A 547 -11.70 -14.86 10.71
CA LEU A 547 -11.64 -13.52 11.30
C LEU A 547 -12.36 -12.50 10.41
N ASP A 548 -12.15 -12.55 9.09
CA ASP A 548 -12.75 -11.64 8.12
C ASP A 548 -14.27 -11.85 8.00
N GLN A 549 -14.78 -13.05 8.27
CA GLN A 549 -16.23 -13.29 8.37
C GLN A 549 -16.86 -12.55 9.56
N GLN A 550 -16.13 -12.40 10.68
CA GLN A 550 -16.62 -11.68 11.85
C GLN A 550 -16.60 -10.16 11.66
N HIS A 551 -15.64 -9.65 10.91
CA HIS A 551 -15.48 -8.22 10.59
C HIS A 551 -15.02 -8.06 9.14
N PRO A 552 -15.94 -8.01 8.17
CA PRO A 552 -15.60 -7.88 6.76
C PRO A 552 -14.93 -6.54 6.43
N GLY A 553 -14.04 -6.53 5.43
CA GLY A 553 -13.46 -5.31 4.88
C GLY A 553 -12.28 -4.74 5.67
N GLN A 554 -11.68 -5.52 6.58
CA GLN A 554 -10.49 -5.11 7.31
C GLN A 554 -9.22 -5.36 6.49
N GLU A 555 -8.16 -4.56 6.72
CA GLU A 555 -6.83 -4.78 6.13
C GLU A 555 -6.22 -6.11 6.59
N GLY A 556 -6.48 -6.48 7.83
CA GLY A 556 -5.94 -7.65 8.47
C GLY A 556 -5.97 -7.52 9.99
N TRP A 557 -5.21 -8.37 10.64
CA TRP A 557 -5.26 -8.57 12.08
C TRP A 557 -3.85 -8.58 12.68
N VAL A 558 -3.75 -8.14 13.91
CA VAL A 558 -2.54 -8.29 14.75
C VAL A 558 -2.86 -9.29 15.84
N VAL A 559 -1.97 -10.26 16.02
CA VAL A 559 -2.04 -11.25 17.10
C VAL A 559 -0.95 -10.94 18.10
N ALA A 560 -1.36 -10.64 19.33
CA ALA A 560 -0.44 -10.48 20.46
C ALA A 560 -0.07 -11.86 21.05
N ILE A 561 1.22 -12.07 21.20
CA ILE A 561 1.79 -13.30 21.78
C ILE A 561 2.78 -12.95 22.89
N PRO A 562 3.10 -13.87 23.80
CA PRO A 562 4.20 -13.67 24.72
C PRO A 562 5.50 -13.31 23.97
N GLY A 563 6.06 -12.14 24.24
CA GLY A 563 7.31 -11.66 23.63
C GLY A 563 7.16 -10.90 22.31
N GLY A 564 5.93 -10.58 21.84
CA GLY A 564 5.76 -9.76 20.67
C GLY A 564 4.37 -9.78 20.03
N THR A 565 4.36 -9.41 18.76
CA THR A 565 3.15 -9.43 17.94
C THR A 565 3.47 -10.00 16.57
N VAL A 566 2.54 -10.73 15.99
CA VAL A 566 2.59 -11.19 14.59
C VAL A 566 1.41 -10.65 13.80
N LYS A 567 1.59 -10.45 12.50
CA LYS A 567 0.53 -9.96 11.63
C LYS A 567 -0.12 -11.08 10.85
N PHE A 568 -1.44 -11.05 10.84
CA PHE A 568 -2.30 -11.87 10.02
C PHE A 568 -2.96 -10.98 8.98
N VAL A 569 -2.34 -10.91 7.81
CA VAL A 569 -2.84 -10.13 6.68
C VAL A 569 -2.79 -11.01 5.42
N ASN A 570 -3.71 -10.77 4.49
CA ASN A 570 -3.63 -11.39 3.18
C ASN A 570 -2.35 -10.91 2.48
N ARG A 571 -1.36 -11.81 2.35
CA ARG A 571 -0.04 -11.45 1.83
C ARG A 571 -0.11 -10.96 0.39
N PHE A 572 -0.91 -11.58 -0.46
CA PHE A 572 -1.08 -11.18 -1.85
C PHE A 572 -1.78 -9.83 -1.97
N GLY A 573 -2.90 -9.62 -1.29
CA GLY A 573 -3.65 -8.36 -1.34
C GLY A 573 -2.87 -7.19 -0.75
N PHE A 574 -2.38 -7.33 0.47
CA PHE A 574 -1.70 -6.25 1.19
C PHE A 574 -0.32 -5.91 0.60
N SER A 575 0.47 -6.92 0.25
CA SER A 575 1.81 -6.67 -0.31
C SER A 575 1.73 -6.03 -1.70
N ARG A 576 0.75 -6.40 -2.52
CA ARG A 576 0.50 -5.75 -3.81
C ARG A 576 0.11 -4.29 -3.65
N ALA A 577 -0.78 -3.97 -2.72
CA ALA A 577 -1.15 -2.58 -2.41
C ALA A 577 0.06 -1.74 -1.98
N ASN A 578 0.91 -2.28 -1.08
CA ASN A 578 2.14 -1.60 -0.65
C ASN A 578 3.17 -1.44 -1.77
N GLN A 579 3.21 -2.37 -2.71
CA GLN A 579 4.21 -2.36 -3.79
C GLN A 579 3.82 -1.43 -4.93
N ARG A 580 2.56 -1.37 -5.31
CA ARG A 580 2.05 -0.33 -6.22
C ARG A 580 2.42 1.06 -5.72
N ARG A 581 2.35 1.27 -4.41
CA ARG A 581 2.82 2.49 -3.76
C ARG A 581 4.34 2.74 -3.94
N ASN A 582 5.18 1.71 -3.84
CA ASN A 582 6.64 1.85 -3.95
C ASN A 582 7.12 1.96 -5.41
N GLN A 583 6.35 1.47 -6.38
CA GLN A 583 6.62 1.66 -7.81
C GLN A 583 6.30 3.09 -8.29
N VAL A 584 5.26 3.69 -7.73
CA VAL A 584 4.93 5.11 -7.96
C VAL A 584 5.99 6.06 -7.37
N ARG A 585 6.96 5.53 -6.58
CA ARG A 585 8.02 6.28 -5.89
C ARG A 585 9.41 6.20 -6.52
N LYS A 586 9.60 5.36 -7.53
CA LYS A 586 10.82 5.31 -8.34
C LYS A 586 10.62 6.04 -9.65
#